data_5eede00dce6fa737a228380ee60959ec
#
_entry.id   5eede00dce6fa737a228380ee60959ec
#
_cell.length_a   1.000
_cell.length_b   1.000
_cell.length_c   1.000
_cell.angle_alpha   90.00
_cell.angle_beta   90.00
_cell.angle_gamma   90.00
#
_symmetry.space_group_name_H-M   'P 1'
#
loop_
_entity.id
_entity.type
_entity.pdbx_description
1 polymer ?
#
loop_
_entity_poly.entity_id
_entity_poly.type
_entity_poly.pdbx_seq_one_letter_code
_entity_poly.pdbx_strand_id
1 'polypeptide(L)'
;MSLKNSLNDPQHKFHRRIIVGFLNTLYKNLPKKELPESINSIIIIAQEKLGDAILLLPFLKALNDRFPGIAIDLCCTSYNRKIFEGISFIRNCVSYRPYNLRFSKLIRSEQYDVLYNPKSGPSSTFHHITNKVNANVKVCLNDSYNNPIYNVHLPNDNKKHIAEKYCELLNNYGLSSPIENWLPKYFYEFPSTINDGEYVALKMSAGHQSRKYPYEKWKTIISHILQNSNMKVALFCSKKETKDAQKLKTIFKEKIHYPLNSPDLYHASGIINESVLLISLDTSLIHLAAALQKPIIGLYSNDILNYTRYKPYNVLSKNVKSSSEHIRDIDPKNVIENFDQMINNITKSST
;
A
#
# COMPACT_ATOMS: atom_id res chain seq x y z
N MET A 1 -24.63 -1.25 10.82
CA MET A 1 -24.26 -0.91 9.42
C MET A 1 -22.94 -0.15 9.44
N SER A 2 -21.86 -0.76 8.94
CA SER A 2 -20.49 -0.25 9.11
C SER A 2 -20.21 0.86 8.09
N LEU A 3 -19.85 2.04 8.58
CA LEU A 3 -19.40 3.23 7.82
C LEU A 3 -18.20 3.02 6.87
N LYS A 4 -17.60 1.83 6.84
CA LYS A 4 -16.39 1.52 6.05
C LYS A 4 -16.61 1.21 4.57
N ASN A 5 -17.83 0.96 4.12
CA ASN A 5 -18.11 0.57 2.72
C ASN A 5 -18.34 1.74 1.77
N SER A 6 -18.25 2.98 2.25
CA SER A 6 -18.68 4.16 1.51
C SER A 6 -17.57 4.98 0.82
N LEU A 7 -16.30 4.64 1.00
CA LEU A 7 -15.21 5.50 0.54
C LEU A 7 -15.04 5.60 -0.99
N ASN A 8 -15.55 4.63 -1.74
CA ASN A 8 -15.53 4.62 -3.21
C ASN A 8 -16.89 4.91 -3.85
N ASP A 9 -17.93 5.15 -3.04
CA ASP A 9 -19.25 5.52 -3.51
C ASP A 9 -19.18 6.87 -4.25
N PRO A 10 -19.73 6.99 -5.46
CA PRO A 10 -19.80 8.25 -6.20
C PRO A 10 -20.45 9.39 -5.38
N GLN A 11 -21.47 9.08 -4.58
CA GLN A 11 -22.11 10.06 -3.69
C GLN A 11 -21.15 10.58 -2.61
N HIS A 12 -20.33 9.71 -2.01
CA HIS A 12 -19.32 10.14 -1.04
C HIS A 12 -18.19 10.96 -1.66
N LYS A 13 -17.80 10.65 -2.89
CA LYS A 13 -16.85 11.48 -3.64
C LYS A 13 -17.43 12.87 -3.92
N PHE A 14 -18.70 12.93 -4.29
CA PHE A 14 -19.40 14.19 -4.55
C PHE A 14 -19.51 15.07 -3.29
N HIS A 15 -19.95 14.51 -2.16
CA HIS A 15 -20.01 15.25 -0.88
C HIS A 15 -18.64 15.79 -0.44
N ARG A 16 -17.58 14.98 -0.60
CA ARG A 16 -16.22 15.45 -0.31
C ARG A 16 -15.78 16.61 -1.20
N ARG A 17 -16.17 16.59 -2.48
CA ARG A 17 -15.92 17.70 -3.41
C ARG A 17 -16.56 18.99 -2.94
N ILE A 18 -17.82 18.93 -2.55
CA ILE A 18 -18.55 20.09 -2.02
C ILE A 18 -17.88 20.62 -0.76
N ILE A 19 -17.56 19.74 0.21
CA ILE A 19 -16.93 20.16 1.46
C ILE A 19 -15.55 20.79 1.18
N VAL A 20 -14.72 20.20 0.36
CA VAL A 20 -13.40 20.77 0.01
C VAL A 20 -13.54 22.06 -0.79
N GLY A 21 -14.51 22.13 -1.73
CA GLY A 21 -14.83 23.37 -2.43
C GLY A 21 -15.21 24.51 -1.48
N PHE A 22 -16.09 24.24 -0.51
CA PHE A 22 -16.43 25.19 0.52
C PHE A 22 -15.23 25.58 1.40
N LEU A 23 -14.43 24.61 1.82
CA LEU A 23 -13.20 24.89 2.58
C LEU A 23 -12.23 25.75 1.77
N ASN A 24 -12.10 25.53 0.47
CA ASN A 24 -11.24 26.34 -0.41
C ASN A 24 -11.71 27.81 -0.48
N THR A 25 -13.01 28.09 -0.34
CA THR A 25 -13.51 29.50 -0.31
C THR A 25 -13.22 30.17 1.04
N LEU A 26 -13.09 29.40 2.10
CA LEU A 26 -12.80 29.94 3.46
C LEU A 26 -11.31 30.24 3.68
N TYR A 27 -10.44 29.59 2.93
CA TYR A 27 -8.99 29.75 3.09
C TYR A 27 -8.39 30.61 1.99
N LYS A 28 -7.48 31.50 2.37
CA LYS A 28 -6.76 32.35 1.41
C LYS A 28 -5.90 31.49 0.47
N ASN A 29 -5.94 31.84 -0.80
CA ASN A 29 -4.98 31.32 -1.79
C ASN A 29 -3.56 31.62 -1.33
N LEU A 30 -2.72 30.59 -1.21
CA LEU A 30 -1.31 30.80 -0.95
C LEU A 30 -0.62 31.26 -2.24
N PRO A 31 0.35 32.18 -2.13
CA PRO A 31 1.14 32.58 -3.28
C PRO A 31 1.96 31.38 -3.80
N LYS A 32 2.15 31.32 -5.11
CA LYS A 32 3.09 30.37 -5.72
C LYS A 32 4.48 30.60 -5.16
N LYS A 33 5.21 29.54 -4.87
CA LYS A 33 6.60 29.55 -4.43
C LYS A 33 7.40 28.52 -5.22
N GLU A 34 8.69 28.69 -5.24
CA GLU A 34 9.62 27.66 -5.70
C GLU A 34 9.95 26.70 -4.57
N LEU A 35 10.40 25.51 -4.92
CA LEU A 35 10.94 24.55 -3.94
C LEU A 35 12.28 25.08 -3.44
N PRO A 36 12.63 24.90 -2.15
CA PRO A 36 13.94 25.26 -1.64
C PRO A 36 15.04 24.40 -2.28
N GLU A 37 16.24 24.93 -2.43
CA GLU A 37 17.38 24.19 -3.00
C GLU A 37 17.77 22.98 -2.13
N SER A 38 17.55 23.05 -0.83
CA SER A 38 17.76 21.98 0.13
C SER A 38 16.61 21.92 1.13
N ILE A 39 16.33 20.72 1.62
CA ILE A 39 15.28 20.47 2.61
C ILE A 39 15.96 19.95 3.88
N ASN A 40 15.90 20.71 4.98
CA ASN A 40 16.40 20.29 6.29
C ASN A 40 15.31 19.70 7.18
N SER A 41 14.04 20.09 6.94
CA SER A 41 12.89 19.62 7.70
C SER A 41 11.66 19.46 6.83
N ILE A 42 11.00 18.32 6.93
CA ILE A 42 9.79 18.02 6.15
C ILE A 42 8.74 17.30 7.00
N ILE A 43 7.48 17.68 6.80
CA ILE A 43 6.35 16.88 7.29
C ILE A 43 5.56 16.33 6.10
N ILE A 44 5.29 15.02 6.14
CA ILE A 44 4.61 14.29 5.06
C ILE A 44 3.26 13.79 5.54
N ILE A 45 2.21 14.01 4.74
CA ILE A 45 0.87 13.52 5.04
C ILE A 45 0.76 12.06 4.58
N ALA A 46 0.92 11.13 5.53
CA ALA A 46 0.87 9.67 5.32
C ALA A 46 -0.43 9.05 5.88
N GLN A 47 -1.54 9.78 5.85
CA GLN A 47 -2.86 9.40 6.39
C GLN A 47 -3.61 8.45 5.43
N GLU A 48 -3.06 7.24 5.20
CA GLU A 48 -3.56 6.34 4.18
C GLU A 48 -3.71 4.89 4.66
N LYS A 49 -4.14 4.01 3.76
CA LYS A 49 -4.24 2.58 4.02
C LYS A 49 -2.85 1.93 4.13
N LEU A 50 -2.83 0.70 4.64
CA LEU A 50 -1.59 -0.05 4.86
C LEU A 50 -0.76 -0.24 3.58
N GLY A 51 -1.40 -0.55 2.45
CA GLY A 51 -0.72 -0.69 1.17
C GLY A 51 -0.04 0.60 0.70
N ASP A 52 -0.74 1.73 0.85
CA ASP A 52 -0.18 3.05 0.52
C ASP A 52 1.02 3.40 1.43
N ALA A 53 0.98 2.99 2.69
CA ALA A 53 2.09 3.20 3.62
C ALA A 53 3.34 2.41 3.21
N ILE A 54 3.18 1.16 2.77
CA ILE A 54 4.28 0.35 2.24
C ILE A 54 4.85 1.00 0.96
N LEU A 55 3.99 1.44 0.06
CA LEU A 55 4.41 2.10 -1.19
C LEU A 55 5.05 3.48 -0.99
N LEU A 56 4.90 4.09 0.19
CA LEU A 56 5.56 5.33 0.55
C LEU A 56 7.02 5.11 1.03
N LEU A 57 7.36 3.92 1.51
CA LEU A 57 8.68 3.64 2.10
C LEU A 57 9.85 3.88 1.14
N PRO A 58 9.81 3.50 -0.15
CA PRO A 58 10.87 3.82 -1.11
C PRO A 58 11.15 5.32 -1.23
N PHE A 59 10.09 6.14 -1.26
CA PHE A 59 10.23 7.60 -1.27
C PHE A 59 10.90 8.13 0.00
N LEU A 60 10.51 7.64 1.18
CA LEU A 60 11.10 8.07 2.46
C LEU A 60 12.59 7.72 2.52
N LYS A 61 12.98 6.54 2.03
CA LYS A 61 14.38 6.12 1.95
C LYS A 61 15.17 7.03 1.00
N ALA A 62 14.66 7.24 -0.21
CA ALA A 62 15.29 8.08 -1.22
C ALA A 62 15.42 9.56 -0.77
N LEU A 63 14.41 10.06 -0.03
CA LEU A 63 14.43 11.40 0.57
C LEU A 63 15.55 11.53 1.60
N ASN A 64 15.70 10.55 2.49
CA ASN A 64 16.77 10.53 3.49
C ASN A 64 18.15 10.42 2.85
N ASP A 65 18.31 9.61 1.81
CA ASP A 65 19.57 9.45 1.10
C ASP A 65 19.97 10.74 0.34
N ARG A 66 18.97 11.44 -0.23
CA ARG A 66 19.20 12.67 -0.97
C ARG A 66 19.55 13.86 -0.07
N PHE A 67 18.99 13.90 1.13
CA PHE A 67 19.19 14.95 2.11
C PHE A 67 19.67 14.35 3.45
N PRO A 68 20.96 13.99 3.59
CA PRO A 68 21.47 13.40 4.83
C PRO A 68 21.24 14.32 6.02
N GLY A 69 20.68 13.79 7.11
CA GLY A 69 20.36 14.55 8.31
C GLY A 69 19.01 15.30 8.27
N ILE A 70 18.23 15.16 7.22
CA ILE A 70 16.88 15.74 7.14
C ILE A 70 15.99 15.27 8.30
N ALA A 71 15.28 16.22 8.91
CA ALA A 71 14.27 15.91 9.93
C ALA A 71 12.94 15.53 9.28
N ILE A 72 12.62 14.24 9.22
CA ILE A 72 11.39 13.73 8.61
C ILE A 72 10.35 13.45 9.69
N ASP A 73 9.22 14.14 9.61
CA ASP A 73 8.03 13.87 10.43
C ASP A 73 6.88 13.36 9.56
N LEU A 74 6.15 12.39 10.07
CA LEU A 74 4.99 11.81 9.38
C LEU A 74 3.70 12.10 10.14
N CYS A 75 2.71 12.62 9.42
CA CYS A 75 1.34 12.66 9.88
C CYS A 75 0.61 11.40 9.34
N CYS A 76 0.41 10.40 10.19
CA CYS A 76 -0.09 9.07 9.80
C CYS A 76 -1.40 8.71 10.50
N THR A 77 -2.00 7.55 10.13
CA THR A 77 -3.08 6.95 10.90
C THR A 77 -2.53 6.12 12.06
N SER A 78 -3.34 5.89 13.11
CA SER A 78 -2.95 4.95 14.17
C SER A 78 -2.73 3.51 13.66
N TYR A 79 -3.29 3.19 12.50
CA TYR A 79 -3.22 1.87 11.90
C TYR A 79 -1.91 1.64 11.11
N ASN A 80 -1.45 2.62 10.35
CA ASN A 80 -0.23 2.51 9.54
C ASN A 80 1.02 3.04 10.26
N ARG A 81 0.88 3.67 11.42
CA ARG A 81 1.98 4.21 12.23
C ARG A 81 3.03 3.15 12.54
N LYS A 82 2.60 1.92 12.83
CA LYS A 82 3.49 0.80 13.13
C LYS A 82 4.51 0.51 12.02
N ILE A 83 4.15 0.74 10.76
CA ILE A 83 5.08 0.54 9.62
C ILE A 83 6.27 1.49 9.71
N PHE A 84 6.05 2.70 10.22
CA PHE A 84 7.06 3.76 10.24
C PHE A 84 7.83 3.82 11.57
N GLU A 85 7.25 3.30 12.65
CA GLU A 85 7.91 3.20 13.95
C GLU A 85 9.10 2.24 13.86
N GLY A 86 10.26 2.68 14.27
CA GLY A 86 11.49 1.88 14.17
C GLY A 86 12.35 2.19 12.95
N ILE A 87 11.91 3.06 12.05
CA ILE A 87 12.74 3.61 10.98
C ILE A 87 13.60 4.73 11.56
N SER A 88 14.91 4.50 11.67
CA SER A 88 15.84 5.35 12.42
C SER A 88 15.94 6.79 11.91
N PHE A 89 15.68 7.03 10.63
CA PHE A 89 15.73 8.37 10.04
C PHE A 89 14.37 9.11 10.10
N ILE A 90 13.32 8.52 10.65
CA ILE A 90 12.06 9.21 10.89
C ILE A 90 12.07 9.78 12.31
N ARG A 91 12.06 11.11 12.41
CA ARG A 91 12.11 11.82 13.68
C ARG A 91 10.83 11.62 14.50
N ASN A 92 9.66 11.84 13.89
CA ASN A 92 8.38 11.68 14.55
C ASN A 92 7.33 11.02 13.64
N CYS A 93 6.52 10.15 14.23
CA CYS A 93 5.35 9.55 13.58
C CYS A 93 4.11 9.83 14.43
N VAL A 94 3.30 10.79 14.02
CA VAL A 94 2.14 11.25 14.79
C VAL A 94 0.83 10.97 14.08
N SER A 95 -0.13 10.44 14.83
CA SER A 95 -1.47 10.24 14.32
C SER A 95 -2.31 11.50 14.45
N TYR A 96 -2.78 12.00 13.30
CA TYR A 96 -3.75 13.09 13.33
C TYR A 96 -5.10 12.60 13.84
N ARG A 97 -5.57 13.25 14.87
CA ARG A 97 -6.99 13.28 15.30
C ARG A 97 -7.27 14.69 15.78
N PRO A 98 -8.50 15.24 15.61
CA PRO A 98 -8.82 16.63 15.95
C PRO A 98 -8.39 17.06 17.35
N TYR A 99 -8.35 16.14 18.30
CA TYR A 99 -8.01 16.39 19.71
C TYR A 99 -6.70 15.71 20.15
N ASN A 100 -5.83 15.33 19.22
CA ASN A 100 -4.55 14.71 19.57
C ASN A 100 -3.54 15.76 20.04
N LEU A 101 -3.24 15.77 21.34
CA LEU A 101 -2.29 16.70 21.95
C LEU A 101 -0.88 16.58 21.37
N ARG A 102 -0.41 15.37 21.03
CA ARG A 102 0.92 15.16 20.42
C ARG A 102 1.01 15.83 19.05
N PHE A 103 -0.02 15.66 18.22
CA PHE A 103 -0.09 16.34 16.92
C PHE A 103 -0.12 17.86 17.12
N SER A 104 -1.01 18.35 18.00
CA SER A 104 -1.14 19.79 18.27
C SER A 104 0.16 20.40 18.84
N LYS A 105 0.89 19.67 19.68
CA LYS A 105 2.19 20.08 20.20
C LYS A 105 3.21 20.18 19.07
N LEU A 106 3.38 19.12 18.28
CA LEU A 106 4.34 19.06 17.16
C LEU A 106 4.14 20.22 16.18
N ILE A 107 2.91 20.45 15.71
CA ILE A 107 2.63 21.49 14.71
C ILE A 107 2.77 22.93 15.26
N ARG A 108 2.75 23.12 16.59
CA ARG A 108 2.97 24.43 17.22
C ARG A 108 4.44 24.71 17.50
N SER A 109 5.24 23.66 17.78
CA SER A 109 6.65 23.80 18.14
C SER A 109 7.58 23.79 16.93
N GLU A 110 7.13 23.28 15.78
CA GLU A 110 7.95 23.08 14.61
C GLU A 110 7.55 24.01 13.46
N GLN A 111 8.55 24.51 12.76
CA GLN A 111 8.42 25.14 11.46
C GLN A 111 9.19 24.29 10.46
N TYR A 112 8.49 23.82 9.43
CA TYR A 112 9.07 22.95 8.40
C TYR A 112 9.49 23.76 7.18
N ASP A 113 10.55 23.33 6.51
CA ASP A 113 10.88 23.87 5.18
C ASP A 113 9.80 23.46 4.19
N VAL A 114 9.37 22.19 4.25
CA VAL A 114 8.37 21.63 3.33
C VAL A 114 7.28 20.85 4.10
N LEU A 115 6.03 21.10 3.74
CA LEU A 115 4.94 20.14 3.94
C LEU A 115 4.69 19.46 2.60
N TYR A 116 4.70 18.13 2.56
CA TYR A 116 4.39 17.37 1.37
C TYR A 116 3.13 16.52 1.53
N ASN A 117 2.17 16.72 0.63
CA ASN A 117 1.00 15.86 0.47
C ASN A 117 1.14 15.02 -0.81
N PRO A 118 1.59 13.76 -0.73
CA PRO A 118 1.81 12.90 -1.91
C PRO A 118 0.53 12.35 -2.50
N LYS A 119 -0.63 12.79 -2.03
CA LYS A 119 -1.93 12.30 -2.47
C LYS A 119 -2.67 13.28 -3.34
N SER A 120 -3.40 12.74 -4.28
CA SER A 120 -4.36 13.48 -5.12
C SER A 120 -5.79 13.18 -4.68
N GLY A 121 -6.65 14.16 -4.88
CA GLY A 121 -8.08 14.09 -4.62
C GLY A 121 -8.55 14.78 -3.33
N PRO A 122 -9.84 15.07 -3.25
CA PRO A 122 -10.42 15.86 -2.18
C PRO A 122 -10.41 15.12 -0.85
N SER A 123 -9.82 15.75 0.18
CA SER A 123 -9.82 15.23 1.53
C SER A 123 -9.89 16.38 2.55
N SER A 124 -10.99 16.47 3.27
CA SER A 124 -11.14 17.45 4.35
C SER A 124 -10.10 17.25 5.46
N THR A 125 -9.70 16.02 5.72
CA THR A 125 -8.64 15.70 6.68
C THR A 125 -7.30 16.29 6.24
N PHE A 126 -6.90 16.07 4.99
CA PHE A 126 -5.63 16.59 4.45
C PHE A 126 -5.64 18.11 4.40
N HIS A 127 -6.77 18.68 3.99
CA HIS A 127 -6.96 20.12 3.99
C HIS A 127 -6.78 20.71 5.40
N HIS A 128 -7.38 20.10 6.41
CA HIS A 128 -7.26 20.55 7.79
C HIS A 128 -5.83 20.40 8.35
N ILE A 129 -5.15 19.30 8.06
CA ILE A 129 -3.73 19.11 8.43
C ILE A 129 -2.88 20.18 7.79
N THR A 130 -2.99 20.36 6.47
CA THR A 130 -2.21 21.34 5.69
C THR A 130 -2.35 22.76 6.22
N ASN A 131 -3.58 23.15 6.63
CA ASN A 131 -3.79 24.48 7.18
C ASN A 131 -3.18 24.68 8.57
N LYS A 132 -3.17 23.64 9.40
CA LYS A 132 -2.62 23.72 10.76
C LYS A 132 -1.10 23.66 10.83
N VAL A 133 -0.46 23.03 9.86
CA VAL A 133 1.00 22.88 9.85
C VAL A 133 1.67 24.18 9.40
N ASN A 134 2.67 24.61 10.17
CA ASN A 134 3.53 25.71 9.81
C ASN A 134 4.68 25.21 8.91
N ALA A 135 4.64 25.57 7.62
CA ALA A 135 5.66 25.19 6.65
C ALA A 135 5.92 26.34 5.67
N ASN A 136 7.18 26.55 5.32
CA ASN A 136 7.61 27.60 4.39
C ASN A 136 7.03 27.37 2.99
N VAL A 137 7.03 26.10 2.55
CA VAL A 137 6.46 25.67 1.26
C VAL A 137 5.53 24.48 1.49
N LYS A 138 4.30 24.58 0.98
CA LYS A 138 3.32 23.51 1.02
C LYS A 138 3.14 22.93 -0.38
N VAL A 139 3.42 21.65 -0.52
CA VAL A 139 3.52 20.93 -1.80
C VAL A 139 2.44 19.85 -1.89
N CYS A 140 1.79 19.75 -3.03
CA CYS A 140 0.89 18.63 -3.35
C CYS A 140 1.10 18.12 -4.78
N LEU A 141 0.52 16.95 -5.07
CA LEU A 141 0.32 16.53 -6.44
C LEU A 141 -0.83 17.32 -7.07
N ASN A 142 -0.66 17.77 -8.30
CA ASN A 142 -1.69 18.49 -9.02
C ASN A 142 -2.93 17.60 -9.21
N ASP A 143 -4.08 18.13 -8.87
CA ASP A 143 -5.35 17.48 -9.10
C ASP A 143 -6.38 18.44 -9.70
N SER A 144 -7.52 17.91 -10.12
CA SER A 144 -8.61 18.70 -10.71
C SER A 144 -9.29 19.67 -9.73
N TYR A 145 -8.85 19.70 -8.48
CA TYR A 145 -9.46 20.52 -7.43
C TYR A 145 -8.72 21.83 -7.16
N ASN A 146 -7.61 22.06 -7.88
CA ASN A 146 -6.83 23.30 -7.84
C ASN A 146 -6.73 23.87 -6.41
N ASN A 147 -6.13 23.09 -5.51
CA ASN A 147 -6.22 23.30 -4.07
C ASN A 147 -5.41 24.54 -3.64
N PRO A 148 -6.06 25.66 -3.28
CA PRO A 148 -5.42 26.97 -3.09
C PRO A 148 -4.52 27.05 -1.83
N ILE A 149 -4.55 26.02 -0.99
CA ILE A 149 -3.77 25.97 0.25
C ILE A 149 -2.36 25.41 0.06
N TYR A 150 -1.94 25.15 -1.17
CA TYR A 150 -0.58 24.72 -1.52
C TYR A 150 0.13 25.77 -2.37
N ASN A 151 1.44 25.92 -2.13
CA ASN A 151 2.30 26.84 -2.88
C ASN A 151 2.77 26.20 -4.20
N VAL A 152 3.01 24.87 -4.19
CA VAL A 152 3.60 24.11 -5.29
C VAL A 152 2.69 22.93 -5.64
N HIS A 153 2.41 22.78 -6.93
CA HIS A 153 1.61 21.71 -7.48
C HIS A 153 2.47 20.89 -8.44
N LEU A 154 2.87 19.69 -8.01
CA LEU A 154 3.71 18.78 -8.80
C LEU A 154 2.88 18.00 -9.83
N PRO A 155 3.49 17.51 -10.90
CA PRO A 155 2.81 16.66 -11.88
C PRO A 155 2.10 15.47 -11.23
N ASN A 156 0.94 15.10 -11.77
CA ASN A 156 0.14 13.98 -11.29
C ASN A 156 -0.36 13.14 -12.46
N ASP A 157 0.52 12.36 -13.05
CA ASP A 157 0.19 11.47 -14.14
C ASP A 157 -0.58 10.24 -13.65
N ASN A 158 -1.82 10.06 -14.11
CA ASN A 158 -2.66 8.92 -13.75
C ASN A 158 -2.19 7.58 -14.37
N LYS A 159 -1.25 7.62 -15.31
CA LYS A 159 -0.63 6.43 -15.90
C LYS A 159 0.55 5.89 -15.08
N LYS A 160 1.06 6.69 -14.14
CA LYS A 160 2.15 6.26 -13.25
C LYS A 160 1.66 5.39 -12.10
N HIS A 161 2.52 4.48 -11.64
CA HIS A 161 2.34 3.75 -10.41
C HIS A 161 2.35 4.71 -9.20
N ILE A 162 1.63 4.37 -8.12
CA ILE A 162 1.51 5.27 -6.97
C ILE A 162 2.86 5.49 -6.25
N ALA A 163 3.75 4.51 -6.24
CA ALA A 163 5.10 4.68 -5.69
C ALA A 163 5.91 5.75 -6.46
N GLU A 164 5.80 5.76 -7.79
CA GLU A 164 6.44 6.79 -8.64
C GLU A 164 5.85 8.17 -8.38
N LYS A 165 4.52 8.25 -8.21
CA LYS A 165 3.86 9.51 -7.86
C LYS A 165 4.32 10.08 -6.53
N TYR A 166 4.58 9.23 -5.54
CA TYR A 166 5.11 9.70 -4.26
C TYR A 166 6.47 10.35 -4.41
N CYS A 167 7.23 9.95 -5.42
CA CYS A 167 8.57 10.44 -5.71
C CYS A 167 8.61 11.70 -6.56
N GLU A 168 7.47 12.25 -7.00
CA GLU A 168 7.44 13.47 -7.83
C GLU A 168 8.14 14.67 -7.17
N LEU A 169 8.15 14.75 -5.85
CA LEU A 169 8.93 15.77 -5.14
C LEU A 169 10.43 15.65 -5.44
N LEU A 170 10.96 14.43 -5.45
CA LEU A 170 12.37 14.15 -5.64
C LEU A 170 12.85 14.37 -7.08
N ASN A 171 11.96 14.35 -8.07
CA ASN A 171 12.31 14.66 -9.46
C ASN A 171 12.88 16.08 -9.60
N ASN A 172 12.43 17.02 -8.76
CA ASN A 172 12.95 18.38 -8.73
C ASN A 172 14.37 18.48 -8.13
N TYR A 173 14.86 17.40 -7.54
CA TYR A 173 16.20 17.30 -6.93
C TYR A 173 17.11 16.30 -7.66
N GLY A 174 16.77 15.96 -8.90
CA GLY A 174 17.57 15.08 -9.77
C GLY A 174 17.45 13.59 -9.51
N LEU A 175 16.46 13.17 -8.72
CA LEU A 175 16.14 11.74 -8.53
C LEU A 175 14.96 11.36 -9.40
N SER A 176 15.18 10.55 -10.42
CA SER A 176 14.14 10.08 -11.36
C SER A 176 13.64 8.67 -11.00
N SER A 177 12.38 8.39 -11.38
CA SER A 177 11.83 7.03 -11.34
C SER A 177 12.49 6.11 -12.40
N PRO A 178 12.51 4.76 -12.21
CA PRO A 178 11.90 4.03 -11.11
C PRO A 178 12.76 4.03 -9.84
N ILE A 179 12.09 4.06 -8.68
CA ILE A 179 12.74 3.91 -7.38
C ILE A 179 12.71 2.43 -6.99
N GLU A 180 13.80 1.95 -6.39
CA GLU A 180 13.89 0.58 -5.90
C GLU A 180 12.92 0.35 -4.74
N ASN A 181 12.36 -0.85 -4.68
CA ASN A 181 11.59 -1.29 -3.54
C ASN A 181 12.47 -1.30 -2.30
N TRP A 182 11.93 -0.81 -1.18
CA TRP A 182 12.62 -0.80 0.09
C TRP A 182 11.68 -1.08 1.25
N LEU A 183 12.17 -1.88 2.19
CA LEU A 183 11.55 -2.11 3.49
C LEU A 183 12.59 -1.94 4.59
N PRO A 184 12.19 -1.50 5.79
CA PRO A 184 13.04 -1.56 6.97
C PRO A 184 13.46 -3.01 7.28
N LYS A 185 14.68 -3.16 7.81
CA LYS A 185 15.32 -4.46 8.06
C LYS A 185 14.47 -5.41 8.89
N TYR A 186 13.73 -4.91 9.87
CA TYR A 186 12.86 -5.71 10.74
C TYR A 186 11.73 -6.44 10.01
N PHE A 187 11.38 -6.06 8.77
CA PHE A 187 10.43 -6.84 7.96
C PHE A 187 11.07 -8.11 7.39
N TYR A 188 12.36 -8.09 7.10
CA TYR A 188 13.11 -9.25 6.61
C TYR A 188 13.52 -10.19 7.74
N GLU A 189 13.77 -9.66 8.92
CA GLU A 189 14.23 -10.41 10.09
C GLU A 189 13.10 -11.09 10.87
N PHE A 190 11.85 -10.81 10.54
CA PHE A 190 10.72 -11.40 11.22
C PHE A 190 10.61 -12.88 10.82
N PRO A 191 10.73 -13.84 11.77
CA PRO A 191 10.74 -15.26 11.42
C PRO A 191 9.38 -15.71 10.90
N SER A 192 9.38 -16.62 9.92
CA SER A 192 8.18 -17.37 9.57
C SER A 192 7.78 -18.28 10.72
N THR A 193 6.48 -18.45 10.90
CA THR A 193 5.94 -19.44 11.82
C THR A 193 5.79 -20.82 11.17
N ILE A 194 6.24 -20.97 9.91
CA ILE A 194 6.12 -22.17 9.10
C ILE A 194 7.52 -22.71 8.85
N ASN A 195 7.89 -23.80 9.53
CA ASN A 195 9.24 -24.36 9.50
C ASN A 195 9.32 -25.67 8.70
N ASP A 196 8.34 -25.97 7.86
CA ASP A 196 8.17 -27.30 7.29
C ASP A 196 7.98 -27.25 5.76
N GLY A 197 9.11 -27.27 5.04
CA GLY A 197 9.17 -27.37 3.60
C GLY A 197 8.77 -26.12 2.81
N GLU A 198 8.80 -26.21 1.50
CA GLU A 198 8.38 -25.13 0.61
C GLU A 198 6.86 -24.90 0.63
N TYR A 199 6.45 -23.65 0.51
CA TYR A 199 5.03 -23.32 0.49
C TYR A 199 4.72 -22.08 -0.35
N VAL A 200 3.47 -22.02 -0.79
CA VAL A 200 2.86 -20.87 -1.46
C VAL A 200 2.08 -20.06 -0.42
N ALA A 201 2.35 -18.78 -0.33
CA ALA A 201 1.51 -17.86 0.45
C ALA A 201 0.25 -17.51 -0.36
N LEU A 202 -0.96 -17.64 0.22
CA LEU A 202 -2.21 -17.41 -0.48
C LEU A 202 -3.16 -16.51 0.31
N LYS A 203 -3.52 -15.35 -0.26
CA LYS A 203 -4.45 -14.38 0.34
C LYS A 203 -5.86 -14.53 -0.20
N MET A 204 -6.74 -15.16 0.60
CA MET A 204 -8.13 -15.45 0.22
C MET A 204 -9.09 -14.27 0.32
N SER A 205 -8.79 -13.29 1.17
CA SER A 205 -9.74 -12.23 1.52
C SER A 205 -9.34 -10.87 1.00
N ALA A 206 -10.34 -10.06 0.67
CA ALA A 206 -10.18 -8.66 0.32
C ALA A 206 -11.17 -7.76 1.06
N GLY A 207 -10.81 -6.49 1.19
CA GLY A 207 -11.61 -5.50 1.93
C GLY A 207 -12.88 -5.02 1.21
N HIS A 208 -13.01 -5.28 -0.09
CA HIS A 208 -14.14 -4.83 -0.90
C HIS A 208 -14.86 -6.01 -1.56
N GLN A 209 -16.19 -5.89 -1.71
CA GLN A 209 -17.03 -6.98 -2.24
C GLN A 209 -16.66 -7.36 -3.69
N SER A 210 -16.33 -6.40 -4.55
CA SER A 210 -15.92 -6.65 -5.94
C SER A 210 -14.60 -7.43 -6.05
N ARG A 211 -13.80 -7.45 -4.99
CA ARG A 211 -12.52 -8.16 -4.93
C ARG A 211 -12.61 -9.53 -4.27
N LYS A 212 -13.80 -9.99 -3.90
CA LYS A 212 -13.95 -11.33 -3.35
C LYS A 212 -13.84 -12.39 -4.45
N TYR A 213 -13.25 -13.52 -4.09
CA TYR A 213 -13.12 -14.68 -4.95
C TYR A 213 -13.79 -15.90 -4.31
N PRO A 214 -14.56 -16.70 -5.05
CA PRO A 214 -15.36 -17.79 -4.49
C PRO A 214 -14.54 -18.91 -3.85
N TYR A 215 -15.08 -19.48 -2.78
CA TYR A 215 -14.47 -20.60 -2.08
C TYR A 215 -14.13 -21.80 -2.99
N GLU A 216 -15.07 -22.23 -3.85
CA GLU A 216 -14.85 -23.39 -4.74
C GLU A 216 -13.70 -23.11 -5.74
N LYS A 217 -13.56 -21.88 -6.21
CA LYS A 217 -12.46 -21.49 -7.08
C LYS A 217 -11.12 -21.53 -6.36
N TRP A 218 -11.07 -21.08 -5.10
CA TRP A 218 -9.88 -21.22 -4.24
C TRP A 218 -9.53 -22.69 -4.01
N LYS A 219 -10.53 -23.52 -3.71
CA LYS A 219 -10.35 -24.96 -3.53
C LYS A 219 -9.74 -25.62 -4.77
N THR A 220 -10.20 -25.27 -5.98
CA THR A 220 -9.64 -25.75 -7.24
C THR A 220 -8.17 -25.39 -7.40
N ILE A 221 -7.80 -24.12 -7.16
CA ILE A 221 -6.42 -23.66 -7.26
C ILE A 221 -5.52 -24.38 -6.23
N ILE A 222 -5.98 -24.46 -4.99
CA ILE A 222 -5.23 -25.14 -3.90
C ILE A 222 -5.07 -26.62 -4.21
N SER A 223 -6.12 -27.31 -4.69
CA SER A 223 -6.03 -28.72 -5.10
C SER A 223 -4.93 -28.92 -6.15
N HIS A 224 -4.90 -28.06 -7.17
CA HIS A 224 -3.89 -28.15 -8.22
C HIS A 224 -2.46 -27.98 -7.66
N ILE A 225 -2.22 -26.97 -6.85
CA ILE A 225 -0.92 -26.73 -6.21
C ILE A 225 -0.46 -27.97 -5.43
N LEU A 226 -1.35 -28.53 -4.58
CA LEU A 226 -1.04 -29.64 -3.70
C LEU A 226 -0.91 -31.00 -4.41
N GLN A 227 -1.48 -31.16 -5.61
CA GLN A 227 -1.40 -32.38 -6.41
C GLN A 227 -0.22 -32.37 -7.38
N ASN A 228 0.18 -31.19 -7.86
CA ASN A 228 1.20 -31.05 -8.89
C ASN A 228 2.55 -30.51 -8.36
N SER A 229 2.66 -30.34 -7.04
CA SER A 229 3.91 -29.97 -6.39
C SER A 229 4.01 -30.57 -4.99
N ASN A 230 5.23 -30.58 -4.43
CA ASN A 230 5.45 -30.96 -3.03
C ASN A 230 5.24 -29.79 -2.05
N MET A 231 4.79 -28.64 -2.54
CA MET A 231 4.60 -27.45 -1.72
C MET A 231 3.36 -27.57 -0.86
N LYS A 232 3.38 -26.86 0.27
CA LYS A 232 2.23 -26.60 1.13
C LYS A 232 1.61 -25.26 0.78
N VAL A 233 0.48 -24.90 1.39
CA VAL A 233 -0.17 -23.59 1.20
C VAL A 233 -0.37 -22.92 2.54
N ALA A 234 0.14 -21.68 2.67
CA ALA A 234 -0.08 -20.82 3.82
C ALA A 234 -1.24 -19.86 3.55
N LEU A 235 -2.36 -20.00 4.26
CA LEU A 235 -3.56 -19.20 4.04
C LEU A 235 -3.60 -17.93 4.87
N PHE A 236 -3.81 -16.80 4.21
CA PHE A 236 -4.17 -15.54 4.83
C PHE A 236 -5.65 -15.24 4.59
N CYS A 237 -6.44 -15.12 5.64
CA CYS A 237 -7.83 -14.73 5.53
C CYS A 237 -8.22 -13.68 6.57
N SER A 238 -9.32 -12.98 6.37
CA SER A 238 -9.93 -12.13 7.38
C SER A 238 -10.88 -12.95 8.25
N LYS A 239 -11.31 -12.35 9.37
CA LYS A 239 -12.31 -12.99 10.27
C LYS A 239 -13.58 -13.45 9.56
N LYS A 240 -13.93 -12.84 8.42
CA LYS A 240 -15.14 -13.18 7.66
C LYS A 240 -15.00 -14.49 6.90
N GLU A 241 -13.80 -14.81 6.43
CA GLU A 241 -13.50 -16.01 5.65
C GLU A 241 -12.92 -17.16 6.50
N THR A 242 -12.89 -17.03 7.83
CA THR A 242 -12.37 -18.06 8.75
C THR A 242 -13.02 -19.42 8.54
N LYS A 243 -14.35 -19.46 8.36
CA LYS A 243 -15.08 -20.72 8.13
C LYS A 243 -14.61 -21.42 6.86
N ASP A 244 -14.36 -20.68 5.80
CA ASP A 244 -13.92 -21.23 4.52
C ASP A 244 -12.46 -21.71 4.60
N ALA A 245 -11.59 -20.95 5.28
CA ALA A 245 -10.22 -21.39 5.55
C ALA A 245 -10.16 -22.66 6.42
N GLN A 246 -11.04 -22.78 7.42
CA GLN A 246 -11.15 -23.97 8.23
C GLN A 246 -11.62 -25.21 7.43
N LYS A 247 -12.61 -25.04 6.52
CA LYS A 247 -13.03 -26.11 5.60
C LYS A 247 -11.86 -26.60 4.74
N LEU A 248 -11.06 -25.66 4.18
CA LEU A 248 -9.88 -26.02 3.40
C LEU A 248 -8.85 -26.78 4.25
N LYS A 249 -8.60 -26.33 5.50
CA LYS A 249 -7.70 -27.03 6.44
C LYS A 249 -8.22 -28.44 6.74
N THR A 250 -9.53 -28.63 6.91
CA THR A 250 -10.12 -29.96 7.14
C THR A 250 -9.95 -30.89 5.94
N ILE A 251 -10.13 -30.37 4.71
CA ILE A 251 -10.00 -31.17 3.48
C ILE A 251 -8.53 -31.54 3.20
N PHE A 252 -7.62 -30.58 3.29
CA PHE A 252 -6.22 -30.75 2.89
C PHE A 252 -5.25 -31.01 4.05
N LYS A 253 -5.76 -31.03 5.28
CA LYS A 253 -5.06 -31.42 6.50
C LYS A 253 -3.71 -30.69 6.67
N GLU A 254 -2.63 -31.44 6.81
CA GLU A 254 -1.28 -30.94 7.10
C GLU A 254 -0.66 -30.14 5.92
N LYS A 255 -1.23 -30.26 4.73
CA LYS A 255 -0.77 -29.48 3.56
C LYS A 255 -1.19 -28.01 3.59
N ILE A 256 -2.09 -27.63 4.51
CA ILE A 256 -2.52 -26.25 4.72
C ILE A 256 -2.00 -25.71 6.04
N HIS A 257 -1.22 -24.64 5.99
CA HIS A 257 -0.93 -23.80 7.12
C HIS A 257 -1.98 -22.68 7.19
N TYR A 258 -2.74 -22.68 8.26
CA TYR A 258 -3.72 -21.65 8.52
C TYR A 258 -3.44 -21.05 9.89
N PRO A 259 -2.84 -19.83 9.94
CA PRO A 259 -2.70 -19.12 11.20
C PRO A 259 -4.09 -18.73 11.71
N LEU A 260 -4.45 -19.23 12.88
CA LEU A 260 -5.77 -19.08 13.53
C LEU A 260 -6.18 -17.62 13.75
N ASN A 261 -5.24 -16.69 13.77
CA ASN A 261 -5.47 -15.26 13.86
C ASN A 261 -4.91 -14.61 12.61
N SER A 262 -5.64 -13.65 12.03
CA SER A 262 -5.11 -12.83 10.95
C SER A 262 -3.77 -12.25 11.40
N PRO A 263 -2.63 -12.68 10.84
CA PRO A 263 -1.34 -12.22 11.30
C PRO A 263 -1.26 -10.71 11.12
N ASP A 264 -0.58 -10.03 12.02
CA ASP A 264 -0.21 -8.64 11.79
C ASP A 264 0.76 -8.56 10.60
N LEU A 265 1.13 -7.36 10.22
CA LEU A 265 1.94 -7.16 9.02
C LEU A 265 3.35 -7.79 9.13
N TYR A 266 3.92 -7.85 10.33
CA TYR A 266 5.26 -8.41 10.55
C TYR A 266 5.25 -9.94 10.44
N HIS A 267 4.28 -10.60 11.07
CA HIS A 267 4.10 -12.05 10.90
C HIS A 267 3.79 -12.40 9.43
N ALA A 268 3.01 -11.55 8.76
CA ALA A 268 2.75 -11.73 7.33
C ALA A 268 4.03 -11.56 6.50
N SER A 269 4.94 -10.63 6.87
CA SER A 269 6.21 -10.47 6.15
C SER A 269 7.10 -11.69 6.28
N GLY A 270 7.25 -12.27 7.48
CA GLY A 270 8.02 -13.50 7.67
C GLY A 270 7.49 -14.65 6.83
N ILE A 271 6.17 -14.90 6.88
CA ILE A 271 5.57 -15.97 6.07
C ILE A 271 5.74 -15.71 4.57
N ILE A 272 5.56 -14.48 4.10
CA ILE A 272 5.74 -14.15 2.67
C ILE A 272 7.21 -14.22 2.29
N ASN A 273 8.11 -13.75 3.13
CA ASN A 273 9.55 -13.74 2.85
C ASN A 273 10.13 -15.14 2.64
N GLU A 274 9.63 -16.15 3.33
CA GLU A 274 10.06 -17.54 3.19
C GLU A 274 9.23 -18.35 2.19
N SER A 275 8.10 -17.80 1.69
CA SER A 275 7.32 -18.48 0.66
C SER A 275 8.02 -18.49 -0.70
N VAL A 276 7.69 -19.47 -1.54
CA VAL A 276 8.14 -19.53 -2.95
C VAL A 276 7.55 -18.38 -3.74
N LEU A 277 6.26 -18.11 -3.55
CA LEU A 277 5.53 -16.99 -4.18
C LEU A 277 4.27 -16.64 -3.38
N LEU A 278 3.70 -15.46 -3.68
CA LEU A 278 2.39 -15.04 -3.19
C LEU A 278 1.32 -15.12 -4.29
N ILE A 279 0.19 -15.79 -4.01
CA ILE A 279 -1.05 -15.65 -4.78
C ILE A 279 -2.00 -14.75 -3.99
N SER A 280 -2.43 -13.63 -4.55
CA SER A 280 -3.22 -12.65 -3.79
C SER A 280 -4.27 -11.94 -4.62
N LEU A 281 -5.41 -11.70 -3.99
CA LEU A 281 -6.33 -10.65 -4.43
C LEU A 281 -5.65 -9.28 -4.30
N ASP A 282 -6.17 -8.27 -5.01
CA ASP A 282 -5.71 -6.86 -4.91
C ASP A 282 -5.83 -6.34 -3.46
N THR A 283 -4.74 -6.52 -2.70
CA THR A 283 -4.61 -6.18 -1.27
C THR A 283 -3.23 -5.63 -0.95
N SER A 284 -3.06 -5.11 0.28
CA SER A 284 -1.75 -4.63 0.76
C SER A 284 -0.63 -5.67 0.78
N LEU A 285 -0.95 -6.98 0.83
CA LEU A 285 0.06 -8.03 0.80
C LEU A 285 0.79 -8.12 -0.55
N ILE A 286 0.16 -7.70 -1.64
CA ILE A 286 0.84 -7.56 -2.94
C ILE A 286 2.01 -6.58 -2.83
N HIS A 287 1.80 -5.43 -2.18
CA HIS A 287 2.85 -4.42 -2.02
C HIS A 287 3.94 -4.88 -1.05
N LEU A 288 3.56 -5.63 -0.01
CA LEU A 288 4.52 -6.23 0.92
C LEU A 288 5.38 -7.28 0.21
N ALA A 289 4.79 -8.19 -0.55
CA ALA A 289 5.51 -9.19 -1.32
C ALA A 289 6.42 -8.56 -2.39
N ALA A 290 5.94 -7.52 -3.07
CA ALA A 290 6.76 -6.77 -4.03
C ALA A 290 7.98 -6.14 -3.35
N ALA A 291 7.79 -5.54 -2.18
CA ALA A 291 8.88 -4.94 -1.43
C ALA A 291 9.86 -5.99 -0.85
N LEU A 292 9.40 -7.20 -0.57
CA LEU A 292 10.21 -8.37 -0.21
C LEU A 292 10.84 -9.07 -1.43
N GLN A 293 10.62 -8.57 -2.64
CA GLN A 293 11.10 -9.16 -3.91
C GLN A 293 10.62 -10.61 -4.13
N LYS A 294 9.43 -10.95 -3.60
CA LYS A 294 8.82 -12.27 -3.80
C LYS A 294 7.97 -12.30 -5.05
N PRO A 295 8.06 -13.37 -5.87
CA PRO A 295 7.20 -13.55 -7.04
C PRO A 295 5.70 -13.47 -6.67
N ILE A 296 4.90 -12.84 -7.53
CA ILE A 296 3.48 -12.57 -7.24
C ILE A 296 2.58 -13.04 -8.38
N ILE A 297 1.49 -13.73 -8.03
CA ILE A 297 0.33 -13.90 -8.89
C ILE A 297 -0.80 -13.06 -8.31
N GLY A 298 -1.08 -11.92 -8.94
CA GLY A 298 -2.10 -10.98 -8.49
C GLY A 298 -3.41 -11.13 -9.26
N LEU A 299 -4.54 -11.15 -8.55
CA LEU A 299 -5.88 -11.21 -9.14
C LEU A 299 -6.54 -9.83 -9.07
N TYR A 300 -6.93 -9.30 -10.22
CA TYR A 300 -7.48 -7.94 -10.37
C TYR A 300 -8.82 -7.93 -11.10
N SER A 301 -9.66 -6.94 -10.79
CA SER A 301 -10.79 -6.59 -11.64
C SER A 301 -10.33 -5.90 -12.93
N ASN A 302 -11.26 -5.57 -13.82
CA ASN A 302 -10.96 -4.82 -15.05
C ASN A 302 -10.78 -3.31 -14.84
N ASP A 303 -10.75 -2.81 -13.60
CA ASP A 303 -10.47 -1.40 -13.29
C ASP A 303 -9.01 -1.07 -13.67
N ILE A 304 -8.84 -0.57 -14.90
CA ILE A 304 -7.52 -0.26 -15.48
C ILE A 304 -6.80 0.81 -14.66
N LEU A 305 -7.52 1.82 -14.16
CA LEU A 305 -6.90 2.91 -13.39
C LEU A 305 -6.39 2.41 -12.04
N ASN A 306 -7.18 1.59 -11.34
CA ASN A 306 -6.74 1.00 -10.09
C ASN A 306 -5.56 0.03 -10.31
N TYR A 307 -5.65 -0.80 -11.34
CA TYR A 307 -4.57 -1.73 -11.71
C TYR A 307 -3.26 -0.98 -12.00
N THR A 308 -3.28 0.04 -12.84
CA THR A 308 -2.08 0.83 -13.21
C THR A 308 -1.41 1.42 -11.98
N ARG A 309 -2.20 1.90 -11.02
CA ARG A 309 -1.71 2.54 -9.80
C ARG A 309 -1.18 1.57 -8.75
N TYR A 310 -1.69 0.34 -8.69
CA TYR A 310 -1.49 -0.59 -7.57
C TYR A 310 -1.09 -2.01 -7.98
N LYS A 311 -0.70 -2.24 -9.23
CA LYS A 311 -0.09 -3.52 -9.64
C LYS A 311 1.21 -3.78 -8.86
N PRO A 312 1.76 -5.02 -8.84
CA PRO A 312 3.07 -5.27 -8.27
C PRO A 312 4.13 -4.36 -8.90
N TYR A 313 4.96 -3.76 -8.08
CA TYR A 313 5.97 -2.79 -8.50
C TYR A 313 7.37 -3.39 -8.45
N ASN A 314 8.12 -3.33 -9.53
CA ASN A 314 9.52 -3.80 -9.63
C ASN A 314 9.76 -5.19 -9.04
N VAL A 315 8.92 -6.17 -9.41
CA VAL A 315 9.03 -7.56 -8.97
C VAL A 315 8.50 -8.51 -10.03
N LEU A 316 9.03 -9.72 -10.08
CA LEU A 316 8.51 -10.78 -10.95
C LEU A 316 7.03 -11.03 -10.62
N SER A 317 6.14 -10.80 -11.60
CA SER A 317 4.71 -10.98 -11.36
C SER A 317 3.93 -11.43 -12.57
N LYS A 318 2.87 -12.19 -12.33
CA LYS A 318 1.80 -12.52 -13.26
C LYS A 318 0.51 -11.90 -12.75
N ASN A 319 -0.21 -11.20 -13.62
CA ASN A 319 -1.39 -10.45 -13.23
C ASN A 319 -2.63 -10.96 -13.98
N VAL A 320 -3.47 -11.71 -13.27
CA VAL A 320 -4.70 -12.28 -13.82
C VAL A 320 -5.82 -11.28 -13.67
N LYS A 321 -6.33 -10.77 -14.80
CA LYS A 321 -7.39 -9.77 -14.82
C LYS A 321 -8.73 -10.42 -15.13
N SER A 322 -9.76 -9.99 -14.42
CA SER A 322 -11.14 -10.30 -14.73
C SER A 322 -11.58 -9.61 -16.03
N SER A 323 -12.54 -10.21 -16.72
CA SER A 323 -13.25 -9.54 -17.82
C SER A 323 -14.26 -8.50 -17.31
N SER A 324 -14.58 -8.49 -16.02
CA SER A 324 -15.58 -7.63 -15.38
C SER A 324 -15.00 -6.83 -14.22
N GLU A 325 -15.84 -5.99 -13.59
CA GLU A 325 -15.52 -5.25 -12.35
C GLU A 325 -15.35 -6.18 -11.13
N HIS A 326 -15.61 -7.47 -11.27
CA HIS A 326 -15.56 -8.43 -10.17
C HIS A 326 -14.45 -9.46 -10.36
N ILE A 327 -13.58 -9.59 -9.38
CA ILE A 327 -12.52 -10.63 -9.38
C ILE A 327 -13.12 -12.04 -9.39
N ARG A 328 -14.31 -12.24 -8.85
CA ARG A 328 -15.02 -13.54 -8.82
C ARG A 328 -15.22 -14.16 -10.21
N ASP A 329 -15.17 -13.36 -11.28
CA ASP A 329 -15.39 -13.83 -12.65
C ASP A 329 -14.11 -14.39 -13.30
N ILE A 330 -12.95 -14.27 -12.66
CA ILE A 330 -11.72 -14.94 -13.10
C ILE A 330 -11.92 -16.47 -13.06
N ASP A 331 -11.58 -17.13 -14.17
CA ASP A 331 -11.53 -18.59 -14.21
C ASP A 331 -10.32 -19.09 -13.40
N PRO A 332 -10.47 -20.06 -12.49
CA PRO A 332 -9.35 -20.65 -11.76
C PRO A 332 -8.29 -21.27 -12.68
N LYS A 333 -8.65 -21.73 -13.89
CA LYS A 333 -7.70 -22.22 -14.87
C LYS A 333 -6.65 -21.19 -15.23
N ASN A 334 -7.05 -19.91 -15.40
CA ASN A 334 -6.11 -18.84 -15.71
C ASN A 334 -5.10 -18.61 -14.58
N VAL A 335 -5.53 -18.78 -13.32
CA VAL A 335 -4.63 -18.66 -12.15
C VAL A 335 -3.66 -19.84 -12.11
N ILE A 336 -4.16 -21.05 -12.38
CA ILE A 336 -3.39 -22.30 -12.44
C ILE A 336 -2.31 -22.24 -13.53
N GLU A 337 -2.66 -21.83 -14.73
CA GLU A 337 -1.71 -21.70 -15.84
C GLU A 337 -0.59 -20.70 -15.51
N ASN A 338 -0.95 -19.57 -14.88
CA ASN A 338 0.03 -18.58 -14.44
C ASN A 338 0.91 -19.11 -13.29
N PHE A 339 0.36 -19.96 -12.41
CA PHE A 339 1.12 -20.63 -11.36
C PHE A 339 2.16 -21.58 -11.96
N ASP A 340 1.75 -22.49 -12.86
CA ASP A 340 2.65 -23.45 -13.48
C ASP A 340 3.78 -22.76 -14.26
N GLN A 341 3.46 -21.70 -15.01
CA GLN A 341 4.46 -20.88 -15.70
C GLN A 341 5.41 -20.18 -14.72
N MET A 342 4.91 -19.68 -13.60
CA MET A 342 5.72 -18.99 -12.59
C MET A 342 6.70 -19.94 -11.91
N ILE A 343 6.25 -21.12 -11.52
CA ILE A 343 7.11 -22.15 -10.93
C ILE A 343 8.21 -22.57 -11.89
N ASN A 344 7.86 -22.82 -13.16
CA ASN A 344 8.86 -23.15 -14.19
C ASN A 344 9.92 -22.03 -14.36
N ASN A 345 9.53 -20.77 -14.26
CA ASN A 345 10.48 -19.65 -14.36
C ASN A 345 11.40 -19.59 -13.13
N ILE A 346 10.85 -19.77 -11.92
CA ILE A 346 11.61 -19.75 -10.66
C ILE A 346 12.66 -20.89 -10.67
N THR A 347 12.26 -22.09 -11.04
CA THR A 347 13.15 -23.26 -11.08
C THR A 347 14.30 -23.07 -12.07
N LYS A 348 14.02 -22.54 -13.27
CA LYS A 348 15.05 -22.26 -14.27
C LYS A 348 16.03 -21.15 -13.86
N SER A 349 15.63 -20.23 -13.00
CA SER A 349 16.49 -19.15 -12.52
C SER A 349 17.39 -19.58 -11.35
N SER A 350 17.12 -20.76 -10.76
CA SER A 350 17.86 -21.33 -9.63
C SER A 350 18.89 -22.40 -10.06
N THR A 351 18.84 -22.81 -11.33
CA THR A 351 19.83 -23.66 -12.01
C THR A 351 20.79 -22.80 -12.84
#